data_bff1b92e768b187b886ea449a8440518
#
_entry.id   bff1b92e768b187b886ea449a8440518
#
_cell.length_a   1.000
_cell.length_b   1.000
_cell.length_c   1.000
_cell.angle_alpha   90.00
_cell.angle_beta   90.00
_cell.angle_gamma   90.00
#
_symmetry.space_group_name_H-M   'P 1'
#
loop_
_entity.id
_entity.type
_entity.pdbx_description
1 polymer ?
#
loop_
_entity_poly.entity_id
_entity_poly.type
_entity_poly.pdbx_seq_one_letter_code
_entity_poly.pdbx_strand_id
1 'polypeptide(L)'
;SKERRGSLLWVLDKTKTAMGKRLIRTWLEQPLLSPAGITLRQNAVEELFENRPLLDDVTEALTGIFDLERIMTRVVYGSVNGKDLRALWSALTRLPQLKALSATFKATMLRDIDSRMDVLSDICELIDRAVVVDNVVGKSFVAGLAPVVHRRKVARRKRPPFARQLVDITLQPENDAVLV
;
A
#
# COMPACT_ATOMS: atom_id res chain seq x y z
N SER A 1 2.12 23.39 -21.74
CA SER A 1 3.01 23.91 -20.70
C SER A 1 3.49 22.74 -19.83
N LYS A 2 4.79 22.70 -19.52
CA LYS A 2 5.39 21.68 -18.65
C LYS A 2 5.19 22.00 -17.15
N GLU A 3 4.35 22.96 -16.83
CA GLU A 3 4.11 23.39 -15.46
C GLU A 3 3.16 22.45 -14.74
N ARG A 4 3.62 21.96 -13.59
CA ARG A 4 2.88 21.05 -12.71
C ARG A 4 1.67 21.76 -12.08
N ARG A 5 1.79 23.05 -11.82
CA ARG A 5 0.78 23.92 -11.20
C ARG A 5 -0.35 24.19 -12.21
N GLY A 6 -1.59 23.95 -11.81
CA GLY A 6 -2.76 24.12 -12.69
C GLY A 6 -3.13 22.90 -13.54
N SER A 7 -2.39 21.78 -13.45
CA SER A 7 -2.80 20.52 -14.09
C SER A 7 -3.92 19.83 -13.29
N LEU A 8 -4.73 18.99 -13.97
CA LEU A 8 -5.76 18.18 -13.31
C LEU A 8 -5.17 17.35 -12.16
N LEU A 9 -4.01 16.71 -12.37
CA LEU A 9 -3.32 15.96 -11.34
C LEU A 9 -2.98 16.84 -10.14
N TRP A 10 -2.55 18.09 -10.34
CA TRP A 10 -2.23 18.99 -9.24
C TRP A 10 -3.46 19.34 -8.38
N VAL A 11 -4.63 19.46 -8.99
CA VAL A 11 -5.89 19.74 -8.28
C VAL A 11 -6.33 18.52 -7.47
N LEU A 12 -6.27 17.31 -8.07
CA LEU A 12 -6.80 16.07 -7.50
C LEU A 12 -5.84 15.39 -6.51
N ASP A 13 -4.52 15.60 -6.63
CA ASP A 13 -3.53 14.93 -5.77
C ASP A 13 -3.56 15.50 -4.35
N LYS A 14 -4.37 14.90 -3.50
CA LYS A 14 -4.43 15.11 -2.05
C LYS A 14 -3.87 13.91 -1.27
N THR A 15 -3.18 13.01 -1.96
CA THR A 15 -2.64 11.77 -1.38
C THR A 15 -1.62 12.04 -0.27
N LYS A 16 -1.59 11.16 0.73
CA LYS A 16 -0.69 11.27 1.90
C LYS A 16 0.58 10.44 1.75
N THR A 17 0.59 9.51 0.79
CA THR A 17 1.72 8.58 0.59
C THR A 17 2.30 8.72 -0.82
N ALA A 18 3.60 8.41 -0.97
CA ALA A 18 4.25 8.39 -2.28
C ALA A 18 3.65 7.33 -3.22
N MET A 19 3.19 6.21 -2.66
CA MET A 19 2.51 5.14 -3.40
C MET A 19 1.14 5.62 -3.93
N GLY A 20 0.34 6.26 -3.08
CA GLY A 20 -0.94 6.85 -3.48
C GLY A 20 -0.77 7.92 -4.56
N LYS A 21 0.31 8.71 -4.49
CA LYS A 21 0.62 9.71 -5.52
C LYS A 21 0.92 9.09 -6.90
N ARG A 22 1.60 7.94 -6.91
CA ARG A 22 1.81 7.20 -8.17
C ARG A 22 0.49 6.60 -8.68
N LEU A 23 -0.30 6.07 -7.77
CA LEU A 23 -1.58 5.44 -8.11
C LEU A 23 -2.57 6.43 -8.74
N ILE A 24 -2.79 7.60 -8.12
CA ILE A 24 -3.72 8.59 -8.68
C ILE A 24 -3.26 9.09 -10.06
N ARG A 25 -1.95 9.22 -10.26
CA ARG A 25 -1.39 9.55 -11.56
C ARG A 25 -1.72 8.48 -12.60
N THR A 26 -1.49 7.20 -12.27
CA THR A 26 -1.83 6.07 -13.15
C THR A 26 -3.33 6.06 -13.49
N TRP A 27 -4.19 6.30 -12.51
CA TRP A 27 -5.63 6.34 -12.74
C TRP A 27 -6.08 7.47 -13.67
N LEU A 28 -5.38 8.60 -13.67
CA LEU A 28 -5.65 9.71 -14.59
C LEU A 28 -5.10 9.45 -16.00
N GLU A 29 -3.92 8.79 -16.09
CA GLU A 29 -3.30 8.45 -17.36
C GLU A 29 -3.97 7.25 -18.04
N GLN A 30 -4.55 6.34 -17.26
CA GLN A 30 -5.22 5.11 -17.71
C GLN A 30 -6.60 4.96 -17.04
N PRO A 31 -7.60 5.71 -17.50
CA PRO A 31 -8.95 5.65 -16.92
C PRO A 31 -9.62 4.31 -17.22
N LEU A 32 -10.45 3.85 -16.28
CA LEU A 32 -11.28 2.66 -16.48
C LEU A 32 -12.33 2.90 -17.58
N LEU A 33 -12.54 1.87 -18.41
CA LEU A 33 -13.58 1.84 -19.42
C LEU A 33 -14.83 1.07 -18.95
N SER A 34 -14.66 0.13 -18.02
CA SER A 34 -15.74 -0.69 -17.47
C SER A 34 -16.65 0.12 -16.54
N PRO A 35 -17.96 0.23 -16.84
CA PRO A 35 -18.90 0.89 -15.93
C PRO A 35 -18.94 0.27 -14.54
N ALA A 36 -18.86 -1.07 -14.44
CA ALA A 36 -18.84 -1.77 -13.17
C ALA A 36 -17.61 -1.39 -12.31
N GLY A 37 -16.42 -1.34 -12.93
CA GLY A 37 -15.20 -0.91 -12.25
C GLY A 37 -15.26 0.56 -11.80
N ILE A 38 -15.86 1.43 -12.61
CA ILE A 38 -16.06 2.84 -12.26
C ILE A 38 -17.00 2.94 -11.05
N THR A 39 -18.14 2.24 -11.06
CA THR A 39 -19.12 2.23 -9.98
C THR A 39 -18.50 1.72 -8.67
N LEU A 40 -17.67 0.67 -8.71
CA LEU A 40 -16.97 0.18 -7.53
C LEU A 40 -16.07 1.25 -6.88
N ARG A 41 -15.37 2.05 -7.69
CA ARG A 41 -14.56 3.16 -7.18
C ARG A 41 -15.42 4.29 -6.63
N GLN A 42 -16.51 4.63 -7.32
CA GLN A 42 -17.43 5.68 -6.87
C GLN A 42 -18.07 5.34 -5.53
N ASN A 43 -18.55 4.11 -5.35
CA ASN A 43 -19.13 3.66 -4.09
C ASN A 43 -18.11 3.72 -2.92
N ALA A 44 -16.83 3.42 -3.18
CA ALA A 44 -15.77 3.55 -2.19
C ALA A 44 -15.51 5.02 -1.81
N VAL A 45 -15.54 5.92 -2.79
CA VAL A 45 -15.41 7.37 -2.56
C VAL A 45 -16.61 7.91 -1.80
N GLU A 46 -17.82 7.50 -2.18
CA GLU A 46 -19.08 7.91 -1.54
C GLU A 46 -19.09 7.54 -0.06
N GLU A 47 -18.77 6.29 0.29
CA GLU A 47 -18.70 5.85 1.69
C GLU A 47 -17.78 6.73 2.54
N LEU A 48 -16.57 7.01 2.05
CA LEU A 48 -15.61 7.84 2.78
C LEU A 48 -16.01 9.32 2.78
N PHE A 49 -16.67 9.79 1.71
CA PHE A 49 -17.16 11.17 1.63
C PHE A 49 -18.30 11.43 2.60
N GLU A 50 -19.20 10.49 2.76
CA GLU A 50 -20.34 10.57 3.70
C GLU A 50 -19.91 10.38 5.16
N ASN A 51 -18.83 9.65 5.41
CA ASN A 51 -18.29 9.43 6.75
C ASN A 51 -16.97 10.21 6.96
N ARG A 52 -17.09 11.51 7.17
CA ARG A 52 -15.94 12.41 7.37
C ARG A 52 -15.01 12.00 8.52
N PRO A 53 -15.51 11.61 9.71
CA PRO A 53 -14.62 11.14 10.78
C PRO A 53 -13.76 9.95 10.34
N LEU A 54 -14.34 8.96 9.67
CA LEU A 54 -13.62 7.79 9.17
C LEU A 54 -12.57 8.19 8.11
N LEU A 55 -12.91 9.12 7.21
CA LEU A 55 -11.97 9.64 6.21
C LEU A 55 -10.77 10.34 6.89
N ASP A 56 -11.02 11.11 7.94
CA ASP A 56 -9.98 11.83 8.67
C ASP A 56 -9.07 10.84 9.41
N ASP A 57 -9.64 9.84 10.10
CA ASP A 57 -8.90 8.78 10.81
C ASP A 57 -8.01 7.97 9.85
N VAL A 58 -8.55 7.57 8.69
CA VAL A 58 -7.78 6.87 7.64
C VAL A 58 -6.68 7.76 7.08
N THR A 59 -6.96 9.03 6.86
CA THR A 59 -6.00 10.02 6.36
C THR A 59 -4.86 10.22 7.34
N GLU A 60 -5.15 10.31 8.62
CA GLU A 60 -4.16 10.41 9.70
C GLU A 60 -3.30 9.13 9.77
N ALA A 61 -3.94 7.97 9.77
CA ALA A 61 -3.23 6.69 9.82
C ALA A 61 -2.30 6.48 8.61
N LEU A 62 -2.64 7.01 7.43
CA LEU A 62 -1.79 6.97 6.24
C LEU A 62 -0.67 8.02 6.27
N THR A 63 -0.81 9.07 7.08
CA THR A 63 0.17 10.16 7.14
C THR A 63 1.47 9.66 7.78
N GLY A 64 2.61 9.89 7.13
CA GLY A 64 3.93 9.44 7.59
C GLY A 64 4.28 8.00 7.22
N ILE A 65 3.46 7.31 6.43
CA ILE A 65 3.86 6.04 5.83
C ILE A 65 4.86 6.32 4.70
N PHE A 66 6.06 5.78 4.86
CA PHE A 66 7.13 5.91 3.87
C PHE A 66 6.86 5.10 2.60
N ASP A 67 7.68 5.31 1.58
CA ASP A 67 7.59 4.61 0.29
C ASP A 67 8.00 3.13 0.42
N LEU A 68 7.04 2.31 0.80
CA LEU A 68 7.23 0.86 1.02
C LEU A 68 7.69 0.14 -0.25
N GLU A 69 7.24 0.55 -1.43
CA GLU A 69 7.65 -0.07 -2.70
C GLU A 69 9.15 0.09 -2.92
N ARG A 70 9.69 1.29 -2.66
CA ARG A 70 11.13 1.55 -2.78
C ARG A 70 11.94 0.80 -1.74
N ILE A 71 11.45 0.75 -0.50
CA ILE A 71 12.12 -0.01 0.57
C ILE A 71 12.13 -1.50 0.21
N MET A 72 10.99 -2.07 -0.22
CA MET A 72 10.91 -3.46 -0.64
C MET A 72 11.79 -3.79 -1.83
N THR A 73 11.93 -2.87 -2.78
CA THR A 73 12.88 -3.02 -3.89
C THR A 73 14.32 -3.14 -3.38
N ARG A 74 14.73 -2.28 -2.43
CA ARG A 74 16.07 -2.35 -1.83
C ARG A 74 16.28 -3.64 -1.03
N VAL A 75 15.26 -4.13 -0.32
CA VAL A 75 15.32 -5.41 0.39
C VAL A 75 15.57 -6.56 -0.58
N VAL A 76 14.85 -6.59 -1.71
CA VAL A 76 15.01 -7.64 -2.73
C VAL A 76 16.41 -7.63 -3.37
N TYR A 77 16.96 -6.43 -3.61
CA TYR A 77 18.31 -6.27 -4.18
C TYR A 77 19.43 -6.31 -3.13
N GLY A 78 19.13 -6.51 -1.84
CA GLY A 78 20.13 -6.57 -0.77
C GLY A 78 20.83 -5.22 -0.49
N SER A 79 20.27 -4.11 -0.95
CA SER A 79 20.83 -2.75 -0.78
C SER A 79 20.14 -1.93 0.32
N VAL A 80 19.27 -2.55 1.11
CA VAL A 80 18.57 -1.93 2.23
C VAL A 80 19.55 -1.57 3.34
N ASN A 81 19.35 -0.43 3.99
CA ASN A 81 20.15 0.03 5.13
C ASN A 81 19.28 0.17 6.40
N GLY A 82 19.94 0.46 7.55
CA GLY A 82 19.25 0.56 8.83
C GLY A 82 18.16 1.66 8.88
N LYS A 83 18.32 2.75 8.12
CA LYS A 83 17.31 3.80 8.03
C LYS A 83 16.08 3.30 7.26
N ASP A 84 16.30 2.52 6.20
CA ASP A 84 15.21 1.93 5.41
C ASP A 84 14.42 0.91 6.25
N LEU A 85 15.11 0.10 7.07
CA LEU A 85 14.45 -0.86 7.96
C LEU A 85 13.66 -0.17 9.08
N ARG A 86 14.20 0.92 9.64
CA ARG A 86 13.46 1.73 10.62
C ARG A 86 12.22 2.38 9.99
N ALA A 87 12.31 2.86 8.76
CA ALA A 87 11.18 3.40 8.03
C ALA A 87 10.13 2.32 7.71
N LEU A 88 10.58 1.11 7.37
CA LEU A 88 9.70 -0.05 7.19
C LEU A 88 9.00 -0.42 8.51
N TRP A 89 9.74 -0.54 9.61
CA TRP A 89 9.18 -0.80 10.93
C TRP A 89 8.12 0.23 11.32
N SER A 90 8.44 1.52 11.18
CA SER A 90 7.50 2.62 11.47
C SER A 90 6.23 2.55 10.64
N ALA A 91 6.29 2.09 9.41
CA ALA A 91 5.10 1.89 8.58
C ALA A 91 4.30 0.64 9.03
N LEU A 92 4.99 -0.45 9.39
CA LEU A 92 4.35 -1.68 9.84
C LEU A 92 3.62 -1.50 11.18
N THR A 93 4.15 -0.69 12.09
CA THR A 93 3.48 -0.39 13.38
C THR A 93 2.14 0.34 13.23
N ARG A 94 1.86 0.95 12.06
CA ARG A 94 0.58 1.61 11.75
C ARG A 94 -0.45 0.66 11.14
N LEU A 95 -0.05 -0.50 10.64
CA LEU A 95 -0.95 -1.44 9.98
C LEU A 95 -2.07 -1.96 10.88
N PRO A 96 -1.88 -2.25 12.19
CA PRO A 96 -2.97 -2.66 13.06
C PRO A 96 -4.08 -1.60 13.16
N GLN A 97 -3.72 -0.33 13.26
CA GLN A 97 -4.69 0.78 13.27
C GLN A 97 -5.46 0.86 11.95
N LEU A 98 -4.73 0.83 10.81
CA LEU A 98 -5.36 0.81 9.49
C LEU A 98 -6.29 -0.39 9.32
N LYS A 99 -5.90 -1.57 9.81
CA LYS A 99 -6.72 -2.78 9.78
C LYS A 99 -7.99 -2.65 10.60
N ALA A 100 -7.91 -2.03 11.78
CA ALA A 100 -9.07 -1.77 12.63
C ALA A 100 -10.06 -0.80 11.95
N LEU A 101 -9.56 0.26 11.32
CA LEU A 101 -10.38 1.20 10.55
C LEU A 101 -11.01 0.52 9.32
N SER A 102 -10.22 -0.25 8.57
CA SER A 102 -10.70 -0.91 7.35
C SER A 102 -11.75 -1.99 7.62
N ALA A 103 -11.76 -2.59 8.80
CA ALA A 103 -12.79 -3.55 9.21
C ALA A 103 -14.21 -2.94 9.28
N THR A 104 -14.32 -1.61 9.36
CA THR A 104 -15.60 -0.90 9.39
C THR A 104 -16.16 -0.59 8.00
N PHE A 105 -15.40 -0.80 6.94
CA PHE A 105 -15.78 -0.50 5.57
C PHE A 105 -16.92 -1.37 5.05
N LYS A 106 -17.82 -0.78 4.28
CA LYS A 106 -19.00 -1.42 3.69
C LYS A 106 -18.87 -1.60 2.18
N ALA A 107 -18.31 -0.61 1.47
CA ALA A 107 -18.15 -0.66 0.03
C ALA A 107 -17.29 -1.86 -0.39
N THR A 108 -17.71 -2.58 -1.43
CA THR A 108 -17.08 -3.83 -1.88
C THR A 108 -15.58 -3.68 -2.13
N MET A 109 -15.17 -2.59 -2.78
CA MET A 109 -13.75 -2.33 -3.06
C MET A 109 -12.93 -2.16 -1.78
N LEU A 110 -13.46 -1.44 -0.79
CA LEU A 110 -12.77 -1.20 0.48
C LEU A 110 -12.72 -2.48 1.34
N ARG A 111 -13.78 -3.28 1.33
CA ARG A 111 -13.81 -4.60 1.98
C ARG A 111 -12.81 -5.58 1.35
N ASP A 112 -12.65 -5.54 0.04
CA ASP A 112 -11.67 -6.36 -0.65
C ASP A 112 -10.24 -5.95 -0.24
N ILE A 113 -9.95 -4.67 -0.10
CA ILE A 113 -8.68 -4.17 0.44
C ILE A 113 -8.49 -4.69 1.87
N ASP A 114 -9.48 -4.56 2.74
CA ASP A 114 -9.43 -5.08 4.11
C ASP A 114 -9.15 -6.58 4.15
N SER A 115 -9.88 -7.38 3.38
CA SER A 115 -9.73 -8.85 3.36
C SER A 115 -8.32 -9.30 2.99
N ARG A 116 -7.59 -8.50 2.21
CA ARG A 116 -6.24 -8.76 1.75
C ARG A 116 -5.15 -8.14 2.62
N MET A 117 -5.52 -7.22 3.52
CA MET A 117 -4.58 -6.55 4.41
C MET A 117 -4.10 -7.49 5.50
N ASP A 118 -2.78 -7.68 5.57
CA ASP A 118 -2.09 -8.41 6.64
C ASP A 118 -1.22 -7.43 7.42
N VAL A 119 -1.35 -7.44 8.74
CA VAL A 119 -0.63 -6.52 9.64
C VAL A 119 0.86 -6.84 9.79
N LEU A 120 1.32 -8.02 9.33
CA LEU A 120 2.73 -8.42 9.30
C LEU A 120 3.45 -8.29 10.65
N SER A 121 2.78 -8.64 11.75
CA SER A 121 3.30 -8.49 13.12
C SER A 121 4.62 -9.21 13.34
N ASP A 122 4.77 -10.42 12.79
CA ASP A 122 6.00 -11.21 12.86
C ASP A 122 7.20 -10.53 12.17
N ILE A 123 6.96 -9.83 11.06
CA ILE A 123 8.01 -9.06 10.39
C ILE A 123 8.33 -7.79 11.18
N CYS A 124 7.31 -7.14 11.74
CA CYS A 124 7.49 -5.96 12.59
C CYS A 124 8.36 -6.31 13.80
N GLU A 125 8.05 -7.39 14.52
CA GLU A 125 8.84 -7.87 15.66
C GLU A 125 10.25 -8.28 15.27
N LEU A 126 10.43 -8.92 14.11
CA LEU A 126 11.74 -9.30 13.61
C LEU A 126 12.63 -8.08 13.37
N ILE A 127 12.09 -7.04 12.74
CA ILE A 127 12.82 -5.80 12.47
C ILE A 127 13.10 -5.07 13.78
N ASP A 128 12.15 -5.01 14.71
CA ASP A 128 12.31 -4.36 16.02
C ASP A 128 13.50 -4.94 16.78
N ARG A 129 13.54 -6.27 16.93
CA ARG A 129 14.66 -6.96 17.57
C ARG A 129 16.01 -6.70 16.91
N ALA A 130 16.02 -6.60 15.58
CA ALA A 130 17.25 -6.39 14.84
C ALA A 130 17.78 -4.96 14.88
N VAL A 131 16.87 -3.98 14.92
CA VAL A 131 17.22 -2.55 14.95
C VAL A 131 17.65 -2.10 16.35
N VAL A 132 17.15 -2.76 17.40
CA VAL A 132 17.50 -2.47 18.81
C VAL A 132 18.88 -3.01 19.18
N VAL A 133 19.29 -4.14 18.60
CA VAL A 133 20.55 -4.82 18.98
C VAL A 133 21.79 -4.15 18.41
N ASP A 134 21.66 -3.47 17.25
CA ASP A 134 22.83 -2.80 16.64
C ASP A 134 22.39 -1.52 15.89
N ASN A 135 23.04 -0.42 16.20
CA ASN A 135 23.06 0.74 15.29
C ASN A 135 23.70 0.39 13.91
N VAL A 136 24.08 -0.85 13.72
CA VAL A 136 24.70 -1.43 12.52
C VAL A 136 23.92 -2.68 12.14
N VAL A 137 22.94 -2.51 11.25
CA VAL A 137 22.30 -3.67 10.59
C VAL A 137 23.37 -4.33 9.73
N GLY A 138 23.95 -5.41 10.21
CA GLY A 138 24.96 -6.17 9.47
C GLY A 138 24.38 -6.74 8.17
N LYS A 139 25.21 -6.85 7.13
CA LYS A 139 24.84 -7.47 5.84
C LYS A 139 24.18 -8.85 6.02
N SER A 140 24.54 -9.56 7.09
CA SER A 140 23.98 -10.87 7.44
C SER A 140 22.50 -10.82 7.80
N PHE A 141 22.02 -9.76 8.47
CA PHE A 141 20.60 -9.60 8.81
C PHE A 141 19.76 -9.30 7.58
N VAL A 142 20.25 -8.43 6.69
CA VAL A 142 19.60 -8.14 5.40
C VAL A 142 19.49 -9.40 4.56
N ALA A 143 20.52 -10.25 4.54
CA ALA A 143 20.50 -11.55 3.87
C ALA A 143 19.46 -12.51 4.49
N GLY A 144 19.23 -12.43 5.81
CA GLY A 144 18.20 -13.22 6.51
C GLY A 144 16.76 -12.76 6.24
N LEU A 145 16.56 -11.46 6.01
CA LEU A 145 15.22 -10.90 5.69
C LEU A 145 14.75 -11.24 4.27
N ALA A 146 15.68 -11.27 3.32
CA ALA A 146 15.36 -11.54 1.92
C ALA A 146 14.67 -12.91 1.71
N PRO A 147 15.10 -14.03 2.32
CA PRO A 147 14.40 -15.31 2.22
C PRO A 147 13.03 -15.31 2.89
N VAL A 148 12.84 -14.62 4.02
CA VAL A 148 11.55 -14.53 4.73
C VAL A 148 10.53 -13.80 3.86
N VAL A 149 10.93 -12.67 3.29
CA VAL A 149 10.10 -11.90 2.36
C VAL A 149 9.83 -12.71 1.07
N HIS A 150 10.83 -13.43 0.56
CA HIS A 150 10.69 -14.27 -0.64
C HIS A 150 9.80 -15.49 -0.38
N ARG A 151 9.94 -16.20 0.75
CA ARG A 151 9.06 -17.33 1.11
C ARG A 151 7.61 -16.88 1.22
N ARG A 152 7.33 -15.69 1.78
CA ARG A 152 5.98 -15.14 1.81
C ARG A 152 5.48 -14.77 0.42
N LYS A 153 6.35 -14.24 -0.48
CA LYS A 153 6.01 -14.04 -1.89
C LYS A 153 5.60 -15.34 -2.58
N VAL A 154 6.31 -16.43 -2.32
CA VAL A 154 6.02 -17.76 -2.92
C VAL A 154 4.78 -18.38 -2.29
N ALA A 155 4.64 -18.36 -0.96
CA ALA A 155 3.46 -18.85 -0.26
C ALA A 155 2.18 -18.04 -0.61
N ARG A 156 2.37 -16.75 -0.94
CA ARG A 156 1.31 -15.81 -1.35
C ARG A 156 1.17 -15.63 -2.86
N ARG A 157 1.72 -16.53 -3.70
CA ARG A 157 1.38 -16.51 -5.14
C ARG A 157 -0.12 -16.56 -5.41
N LYS A 158 -0.93 -16.92 -4.39
CA LYS A 158 -2.40 -16.77 -4.37
C LYS A 158 -2.89 -15.47 -3.71
N ARG A 159 -2.00 -14.63 -3.12
CA ARG A 159 -2.36 -13.35 -2.49
C ARG A 159 -1.23 -12.34 -2.70
N PRO A 160 -1.41 -11.28 -3.48
CA PRO A 160 -0.36 -10.28 -3.73
C PRO A 160 0.02 -9.50 -2.47
N PRO A 161 1.27 -8.99 -2.32
CA PRO A 161 1.68 -8.13 -1.21
C PRO A 161 0.94 -6.79 -1.23
N PHE A 162 0.74 -6.19 -0.05
CA PHE A 162 -0.01 -4.94 0.17
C PHE A 162 0.34 -3.80 -0.81
N ALA A 163 1.62 -3.59 -1.10
CA ALA A 163 2.06 -2.55 -2.05
C ALA A 163 1.60 -2.82 -3.50
N ARG A 164 1.50 -4.08 -3.93
CA ARG A 164 0.92 -4.48 -5.21
C ARG A 164 -0.60 -4.46 -5.19
N GLN A 165 -1.23 -4.69 -4.04
CA GLN A 165 -2.69 -4.73 -3.92
C GLN A 165 -3.33 -3.38 -4.26
N LEU A 166 -2.68 -2.27 -3.90
CA LEU A 166 -3.10 -0.93 -4.35
C LEU A 166 -2.85 -0.70 -5.85
N VAL A 167 -1.88 -1.40 -6.44
CA VAL A 167 -1.51 -1.29 -7.86
C VAL A 167 -2.28 -2.30 -8.71
N ASP A 168 -2.46 -3.56 -8.25
CA ASP A 168 -3.13 -4.62 -9.01
C ASP A 168 -4.65 -4.39 -9.14
N ILE A 169 -5.28 -3.65 -8.21
CA ILE A 169 -6.66 -3.17 -8.40
C ILE A 169 -6.76 -2.25 -9.62
N THR A 170 -5.64 -1.68 -10.06
CA THR A 170 -5.58 -0.69 -11.13
C THR A 170 -5.17 -1.27 -12.49
N LEU A 171 -4.52 -2.43 -12.54
CA LEU A 171 -3.80 -2.91 -13.71
C LEU A 171 -4.31 -4.24 -14.29
N GLN A 172 -5.49 -4.74 -13.91
CA GLN A 172 -6.09 -5.88 -14.61
C GLN A 172 -7.12 -5.41 -15.63
N PRO A 173 -6.74 -5.21 -16.90
CA PRO A 173 -7.68 -5.02 -17.99
C PRO A 173 -8.36 -6.33 -18.44
N GLU A 174 -8.00 -7.49 -17.88
CA GLU A 174 -8.35 -8.80 -18.48
C GLU A 174 -9.49 -9.58 -17.79
N ASN A 175 -10.16 -9.03 -16.78
CA ASN A 175 -11.32 -9.72 -16.19
C ASN A 175 -12.68 -9.36 -16.78
N ASP A 176 -12.72 -8.60 -17.86
CA ASP A 176 -13.98 -8.24 -18.56
C ASP A 176 -14.43 -9.30 -19.61
N ALA A 177 -13.74 -10.44 -19.72
CA ALA A 177 -13.99 -11.42 -20.79
C ALA A 177 -14.82 -12.65 -20.37
N VAL A 178 -15.38 -12.70 -19.16
CA VAL A 178 -16.27 -13.80 -18.77
C VAL A 178 -17.51 -13.26 -18.08
N LEU A 179 -18.47 -12.79 -18.86
CA LEU A 179 -19.91 -12.86 -18.62
C LEU A 179 -20.63 -12.44 -19.90
N VAL A 180 -20.76 -13.40 -20.81
CA VAL A 180 -21.92 -13.49 -21.72
C VAL A 180 -22.75 -14.66 -21.26
#